data_68e0ccf9ffec138de618f1235d4cb1cc
#
_entry.id   68e0ccf9ffec138de618f1235d4cb1cc
#
_cell.length_a   1.000
_cell.length_b   1.000
_cell.length_c   1.000
_cell.angle_alpha   90.00
_cell.angle_beta   90.00
_cell.angle_gamma   90.00
#
_symmetry.space_group_name_H-M   'P 1'
#
loop_
_entity.id
_entity.type
_entity.pdbx_description
1 polymer ?
#
loop_
_entity_poly.entity_id
_entity_poly.type
_entity_poly.pdbx_seq_one_letter_code
_entity_poly.pdbx_strand_id
1 'polypeptide(L)'
;MSLAGIPRALWAFVATAFVLGCMPVIPPEALTLQPEAVYLRRLQTRRFDTTNESELLQASLGVLQDLGFELDESESDLGLLVASKTRDATDPGQLASKIIMNVMTGDTLVIDAMQRIRVSLITRVISSHESTVRVTFQRIVWDEQGRISRSESLEDPELYQEFFFKLSKAVFLEAHGI
;
A
#
# COMPACT_ATOMS: atom_id res chain seq x y z
N MET A 1 54.25 23.89 18.31
CA MET A 1 54.60 22.51 18.00
C MET A 1 54.29 22.27 16.54
N SER A 2 55.38 22.11 15.73
CA SER A 2 55.31 22.03 14.24
C SER A 2 54.99 20.60 13.80
N LEU A 3 53.91 20.44 13.06
CA LEU A 3 53.45 19.18 12.42
C LEU A 3 54.21 18.88 11.09
N ALA A 4 55.45 19.36 10.94
CA ALA A 4 56.23 19.27 9.71
C ALA A 4 57.19 18.08 9.69
N GLY A 5 56.66 16.85 9.76
CA GLY A 5 57.51 15.66 9.76
C GLY A 5 56.87 14.37 9.25
N ILE A 6 55.63 14.39 8.79
CA ILE A 6 54.97 13.18 8.32
C ILE A 6 55.25 13.04 6.80
N PRO A 7 55.94 11.94 6.38
CA PRO A 7 56.25 11.74 4.96
C PRO A 7 54.97 11.62 4.16
N ARG A 8 54.93 12.33 3.01
CA ARG A 8 53.77 12.34 2.09
C ARG A 8 53.26 10.96 1.70
N ALA A 9 54.09 9.95 1.77
CA ALA A 9 53.76 8.53 1.55
C ALA A 9 52.79 7.99 2.58
N LEU A 10 52.84 8.44 3.85
CA LEU A 10 51.96 7.99 4.94
C LEU A 10 50.53 8.53 4.73
N TRP A 11 50.39 9.73 4.19
CA TRP A 11 49.08 10.33 3.83
C TRP A 11 48.41 9.59 2.69
N ALA A 12 49.18 9.12 1.70
CA ALA A 12 48.63 8.32 0.62
C ALA A 12 48.13 6.96 1.08
N PHE A 13 48.78 6.33 2.05
CA PHE A 13 48.35 5.05 2.64
C PHE A 13 47.10 5.17 3.45
N VAL A 14 46.92 6.25 4.24
CA VAL A 14 45.72 6.50 5.04
C VAL A 14 44.53 6.82 4.14
N ALA A 15 44.72 7.59 3.06
CA ALA A 15 43.68 7.88 2.09
C ALA A 15 43.17 6.63 1.34
N THR A 16 44.05 5.69 1.00
CA THR A 16 43.69 4.46 0.29
C THR A 16 42.94 3.48 1.19
N ALA A 17 43.24 3.46 2.50
CA ALA A 17 42.54 2.60 3.47
C ALA A 17 41.06 3.04 3.70
N PHE A 18 40.72 4.33 3.50
CA PHE A 18 39.37 4.85 3.69
C PHE A 18 38.42 4.49 2.53
N VAL A 19 38.92 4.13 1.35
CA VAL A 19 38.08 3.83 0.16
C VAL A 19 37.62 2.35 0.14
N LEU A 20 38.25 1.46 0.92
CA LEU A 20 37.93 0.03 0.94
C LEU A 20 36.88 -0.38 1.97
N GLY A 21 36.26 0.58 2.69
CA GLY A 21 35.52 0.30 3.93
C GLY A 21 34.00 0.16 3.82
N CYS A 22 33.33 0.32 2.68
CA CYS A 22 31.88 0.26 2.62
C CYS A 22 31.35 -0.35 1.31
N MET A 23 31.55 -1.65 1.12
CA MET A 23 30.62 -2.40 0.25
C MET A 23 29.52 -2.98 1.15
N PRO A 24 28.26 -2.50 1.04
CA PRO A 24 27.15 -3.14 1.73
C PRO A 24 26.99 -4.54 1.15
N VAL A 25 27.31 -5.55 1.96
CA VAL A 25 27.01 -6.95 1.61
C VAL A 25 25.50 -7.12 1.80
N ILE A 26 24.77 -7.20 0.68
CA ILE A 26 23.34 -7.56 0.70
C ILE A 26 23.30 -9.05 1.05
N PRO A 27 22.73 -9.46 2.19
CA PRO A 27 22.60 -10.86 2.53
C PRO A 27 21.74 -11.56 1.47
N PRO A 28 22.10 -12.77 1.00
CA PRO A 28 21.36 -13.48 -0.05
C PRO A 28 19.89 -13.72 0.33
N GLU A 29 19.57 -13.80 1.62
CA GLU A 29 18.21 -13.93 2.13
C GLU A 29 17.35 -12.71 1.84
N ALA A 30 17.93 -11.52 1.71
CA ALA A 30 17.20 -10.29 1.35
C ALA A 30 16.64 -10.32 -0.08
N LEU A 31 17.16 -11.20 -0.94
CA LEU A 31 16.71 -11.38 -2.32
C LEU A 31 15.73 -12.55 -2.47
N THR A 32 15.46 -13.31 -1.41
CA THR A 32 14.49 -14.42 -1.45
C THR A 32 13.11 -13.91 -1.06
N LEU A 33 12.12 -14.16 -1.93
CA LEU A 33 10.72 -13.88 -1.63
C LEU A 33 10.25 -14.84 -0.53
N GLN A 34 9.84 -14.28 0.60
CA GLN A 34 9.25 -15.08 1.67
C GLN A 34 7.88 -15.61 1.24
N PRO A 35 7.50 -16.84 1.59
CA PRO A 35 6.21 -17.43 1.22
C PRO A 35 5.02 -16.56 1.61
N GLU A 36 5.08 -15.91 2.78
CA GLU A 36 4.06 -14.99 3.28
C GLU A 36 3.89 -13.78 2.35
N ALA A 37 4.99 -13.20 1.88
CA ALA A 37 4.95 -12.07 0.94
C ALA A 37 4.34 -12.45 -0.41
N VAL A 38 4.56 -13.68 -0.87
CA VAL A 38 3.94 -14.22 -2.11
C VAL A 38 2.44 -14.42 -1.90
N TYR A 39 2.05 -14.98 -0.76
CA TYR A 39 0.63 -15.17 -0.42
C TYR A 39 -0.11 -13.84 -0.35
N LEU A 40 0.41 -12.84 0.36
CA LEU A 40 -0.18 -11.51 0.45
C LEU A 40 -0.30 -10.85 -0.92
N ARG A 41 0.72 -10.95 -1.75
CA ARG A 41 0.66 -10.40 -3.11
C ARG A 41 -0.45 -11.04 -3.95
N ARG A 42 -0.74 -12.32 -3.77
CA ARG A 42 -1.88 -12.99 -4.44
C ARG A 42 -3.22 -12.48 -3.95
N LEU A 43 -3.38 -12.24 -2.65
CA LEU A 43 -4.59 -11.62 -2.10
C LEU A 43 -4.81 -10.20 -2.65
N GLN A 44 -3.74 -9.44 -2.74
CA GLN A 44 -3.73 -8.05 -3.15
C GLN A 44 -3.94 -7.83 -4.65
N THR A 45 -3.86 -8.86 -5.48
CA THR A 45 -3.83 -8.71 -6.94
C THR A 45 -4.90 -9.55 -7.61
N ARG A 46 -5.65 -8.94 -8.56
CA ARG A 46 -6.62 -9.61 -9.43
C ARG A 46 -6.39 -9.21 -10.88
N ARG A 47 -6.63 -10.15 -11.81
CA ARG A 47 -6.62 -9.90 -13.25
C ARG A 47 -8.02 -9.63 -13.76
N PHE A 48 -8.10 -8.79 -14.79
CA PHE A 48 -9.32 -8.40 -15.48
C PHE A 48 -9.10 -8.49 -17.00
N ASP A 49 -10.07 -9.00 -17.72
CA ASP A 49 -10.03 -9.18 -19.19
C ASP A 49 -10.37 -7.87 -19.90
N THR A 50 -9.60 -6.83 -19.63
CA THR A 50 -9.70 -5.51 -20.26
C THR A 50 -8.33 -4.84 -20.30
N THR A 51 -8.11 -3.97 -21.28
CA THR A 51 -6.93 -3.09 -21.37
C THR A 51 -7.28 -1.63 -21.09
N ASN A 52 -8.54 -1.34 -20.77
CA ASN A 52 -9.01 -0.01 -20.44
C ASN A 52 -8.69 0.32 -18.97
N GLU A 53 -7.47 0.83 -18.72
CA GLU A 53 -7.04 1.21 -17.37
C GLU A 53 -7.91 2.32 -16.77
N SER A 54 -8.39 3.25 -17.59
CA SER A 54 -9.24 4.34 -17.13
C SER A 54 -10.57 3.84 -16.57
N GLU A 55 -11.18 2.86 -17.24
CA GLU A 55 -12.40 2.20 -16.79
C GLU A 55 -12.17 1.43 -15.47
N LEU A 56 -11.06 0.68 -15.39
CA LEU A 56 -10.67 -0.01 -14.16
C LEU A 56 -10.44 0.94 -12.98
N LEU A 57 -9.81 2.10 -13.22
CA LEU A 57 -9.61 3.12 -12.20
C LEU A 57 -10.94 3.74 -11.75
N GLN A 58 -11.84 4.08 -12.70
CA GLN A 58 -13.14 4.64 -12.39
C GLN A 58 -14.00 3.66 -11.60
N ALA A 59 -14.08 2.40 -12.04
CA ALA A 59 -14.78 1.34 -11.32
C ALA A 59 -14.20 1.13 -9.91
N SER A 60 -12.87 1.15 -9.79
CA SER A 60 -12.19 1.02 -8.49
C SER A 60 -12.50 2.19 -7.57
N LEU A 61 -12.52 3.42 -8.09
CA LEU A 61 -12.89 4.62 -7.34
C LEU A 61 -14.35 4.53 -6.85
N GLY A 62 -15.28 4.15 -7.73
CA GLY A 62 -16.68 3.97 -7.38
C GLY A 62 -16.85 2.95 -6.24
N VAL A 63 -16.20 1.80 -6.33
CA VAL A 63 -16.23 0.78 -5.28
C VAL A 63 -15.66 1.31 -3.96
N LEU A 64 -14.55 2.06 -3.98
CA LEU A 64 -13.98 2.65 -2.77
C LEU A 64 -14.91 3.70 -2.15
N GLN A 65 -15.57 4.53 -2.98
CA GLN A 65 -16.57 5.50 -2.51
C GLN A 65 -17.79 4.80 -1.91
N ASP A 66 -18.29 3.72 -2.50
CA ASP A 66 -19.37 2.90 -1.96
C ASP A 66 -18.99 2.26 -0.61
N LEU A 67 -17.71 1.97 -0.41
CA LEU A 67 -17.16 1.51 0.86
C LEU A 67 -16.92 2.66 1.86
N GLY A 68 -17.20 3.90 1.48
CA GLY A 68 -17.08 5.12 2.29
C GLY A 68 -15.65 5.67 2.38
N PHE A 69 -14.80 5.38 1.39
CA PHE A 69 -13.50 6.03 1.25
C PHE A 69 -13.62 7.35 0.51
N GLU A 70 -12.82 8.32 0.90
CA GLU A 70 -12.63 9.59 0.22
C GLU A 70 -11.37 9.53 -0.64
N LEU A 71 -11.42 10.08 -1.85
CA LEU A 71 -10.28 10.14 -2.75
C LEU A 71 -9.25 11.15 -2.23
N ASP A 72 -8.02 10.69 -1.98
CA ASP A 72 -6.89 11.54 -1.61
C ASP A 72 -6.10 11.98 -2.86
N GLU A 73 -5.85 11.04 -3.79
CA GLU A 73 -4.98 11.26 -4.96
C GLU A 73 -5.38 10.32 -6.10
N SER A 74 -5.33 10.81 -7.34
CA SER A 74 -5.54 9.99 -8.54
C SER A 74 -4.61 10.47 -9.64
N GLU A 75 -3.76 9.56 -10.13
CA GLU A 75 -2.81 9.75 -11.23
C GLU A 75 -3.12 8.76 -12.34
N SER A 76 -3.99 9.17 -13.27
CA SER A 76 -4.48 8.31 -14.35
C SER A 76 -3.36 7.80 -15.26
N ASP A 77 -2.34 8.62 -15.53
CA ASP A 77 -1.20 8.26 -16.38
C ASP A 77 -0.32 7.16 -15.75
N LEU A 78 -0.36 7.04 -14.43
CA LEU A 78 0.36 6.01 -13.67
C LEU A 78 -0.54 4.83 -13.27
N GLY A 79 -1.83 4.92 -13.56
CA GLY A 79 -2.81 3.95 -13.09
C GLY A 79 -2.92 3.91 -11.56
N LEU A 80 -2.63 5.03 -10.87
CA LEU A 80 -2.58 5.12 -9.41
C LEU A 80 -3.82 5.79 -8.83
N LEU A 81 -4.32 5.22 -7.73
CA LEU A 81 -5.38 5.79 -6.91
C LEU A 81 -5.07 5.59 -5.44
N VAL A 82 -5.19 6.67 -4.67
CA VAL A 82 -5.06 6.65 -3.20
C VAL A 82 -6.35 7.20 -2.60
N ALA A 83 -6.89 6.48 -1.65
CA ALA A 83 -8.09 6.87 -0.93
C ALA A 83 -7.93 6.60 0.57
N SER A 84 -8.68 7.30 1.40
CA SER A 84 -8.65 7.07 2.84
C SER A 84 -10.03 7.17 3.47
N LYS A 85 -10.17 6.50 4.61
CA LYS A 85 -11.36 6.57 5.46
C LYS A 85 -10.94 6.77 6.90
N THR A 86 -11.43 7.85 7.49
CA THR A 86 -11.25 8.11 8.92
C THR A 86 -12.37 7.42 9.69
N ARG A 87 -12.10 6.94 10.88
CA ARG A 87 -13.13 6.38 11.76
C ARG A 87 -14.05 7.49 12.24
N ASP A 88 -15.23 7.59 11.63
CA ASP A 88 -16.36 8.29 12.23
C ASP A 88 -17.19 7.29 13.03
N ALA A 89 -17.42 7.59 14.29
CA ALA A 89 -18.20 6.75 15.21
C ALA A 89 -19.71 6.72 14.91
N THR A 90 -20.16 7.30 13.77
CA THR A 90 -21.57 7.73 13.61
C THR A 90 -22.37 7.06 12.50
N ASP A 91 -21.87 6.10 11.71
CA ASP A 91 -22.71 5.49 10.68
C ASP A 91 -22.94 3.98 10.86
N PRO A 92 -24.12 3.57 11.39
CA PRO A 92 -24.44 2.15 11.62
C PRO A 92 -24.99 1.39 10.40
N GLY A 93 -25.01 2.00 9.20
CA GLY A 93 -25.95 1.57 8.13
C GLY A 93 -25.44 0.60 7.07
N GLN A 94 -24.16 0.25 6.94
CA GLN A 94 -23.68 -0.50 5.79
C GLN A 94 -22.92 -1.79 6.12
N LEU A 95 -23.35 -2.90 5.49
CA LEU A 95 -22.77 -4.24 5.69
C LEU A 95 -21.28 -4.30 5.29
N ALA A 96 -20.88 -3.55 4.25
CA ALA A 96 -19.48 -3.41 3.84
C ALA A 96 -18.64 -2.64 4.87
N SER A 97 -19.25 -1.69 5.60
CA SER A 97 -18.60 -0.99 6.69
C SER A 97 -18.36 -1.91 7.90
N LYS A 98 -19.12 -3.02 8.03
CA LYS A 98 -18.93 -3.96 9.15
C LYS A 98 -17.65 -4.75 9.05
N ILE A 99 -17.23 -5.19 7.85
CA ILE A 99 -15.97 -5.91 7.67
C ILE A 99 -14.80 -4.97 7.93
N ILE A 100 -14.82 -3.78 7.32
CA ILE A 100 -13.82 -2.74 7.57
C ILE A 100 -13.86 -2.28 9.04
N MET A 101 -15.05 -2.18 9.63
CA MET A 101 -15.24 -1.84 11.04
C MET A 101 -14.63 -2.92 11.95
N ASN A 102 -14.86 -4.22 11.70
CA ASN A 102 -14.26 -5.31 12.48
C ASN A 102 -12.74 -5.31 12.38
N VAL A 103 -12.19 -5.04 11.20
CA VAL A 103 -10.74 -4.89 11.00
C VAL A 103 -10.20 -3.66 11.75
N MET A 104 -11.01 -2.58 11.85
CA MET A 104 -10.63 -1.37 12.61
C MET A 104 -10.74 -1.57 14.13
N THR A 105 -11.72 -2.35 14.61
CA THR A 105 -11.97 -2.52 16.06
C THR A 105 -11.14 -3.61 16.71
N GLY A 106 -10.27 -4.33 15.95
CA GLY A 106 -9.41 -5.39 16.49
C GLY A 106 -8.87 -5.06 17.87
N ASP A 107 -9.54 -5.58 18.81
CA ASP A 107 -9.34 -5.84 20.26
C ASP A 107 -8.40 -4.95 21.09
N THR A 108 -8.30 -3.66 20.77
CA THR A 108 -7.67 -2.72 21.71
C THR A 108 -8.48 -1.42 21.74
N LEU A 109 -9.26 -1.26 22.78
CA LEU A 109 -9.87 0.02 23.20
C LEU A 109 -8.76 1.02 23.55
N VAL A 110 -8.09 1.56 22.56
CA VAL A 110 -7.30 2.79 22.72
C VAL A 110 -8.27 3.94 22.47
N ILE A 111 -8.75 4.52 23.56
CA ILE A 111 -9.92 5.38 23.62
C ILE A 111 -9.71 6.74 22.92
N ASP A 112 -8.50 7.16 22.57
CA ASP A 112 -8.21 8.52 22.09
C ASP A 112 -7.30 8.64 20.84
N ALA A 113 -7.10 7.57 20.09
CA ALA A 113 -6.27 7.67 18.89
C ALA A 113 -7.13 7.85 17.64
N MET A 114 -6.85 8.87 16.84
CA MET A 114 -7.40 8.99 15.49
C MET A 114 -6.90 7.83 14.65
N GLN A 115 -7.82 7.09 14.04
CA GLN A 115 -7.49 5.98 13.15
C GLN A 115 -7.96 6.28 11.74
N ARG A 116 -7.11 5.97 10.75
CA ARG A 116 -7.42 6.09 9.32
C ARG A 116 -7.02 4.80 8.62
N ILE A 117 -7.89 4.31 7.76
CA ILE A 117 -7.51 3.30 6.76
C ILE A 117 -7.16 4.04 5.48
N ARG A 118 -5.98 3.78 4.97
CA ARG A 118 -5.49 4.24 3.67
C ARG A 118 -5.49 3.08 2.69
N VAL A 119 -5.98 3.33 1.50
CA VAL A 119 -5.97 2.39 0.38
C VAL A 119 -5.06 2.94 -0.71
N SER A 120 -4.18 2.10 -1.22
CA SER A 120 -3.41 2.39 -2.43
C SER A 120 -3.72 1.32 -3.47
N LEU A 121 -4.11 1.76 -4.67
CA LEU A 121 -4.48 0.90 -5.77
C LEU A 121 -3.67 1.27 -7.00
N ILE A 122 -3.20 0.26 -7.73
CA ILE A 122 -2.48 0.42 -8.98
C ILE A 122 -3.11 -0.51 -10.01
N THR A 123 -3.41 0.05 -11.19
CA THR A 123 -3.75 -0.70 -12.39
C THR A 123 -2.53 -0.84 -13.30
N ARG A 124 -2.44 -1.92 -14.06
CA ARG A 124 -1.39 -2.12 -15.04
C ARG A 124 -1.84 -3.06 -16.14
N VAL A 125 -1.70 -2.66 -17.39
CA VAL A 125 -1.83 -3.55 -18.56
C VAL A 125 -0.65 -4.54 -18.56
N ILE A 126 -0.97 -5.83 -18.65
CA ILE A 126 0.03 -6.91 -18.66
C ILE A 126 0.10 -7.66 -20.01
N SER A 127 -0.96 -7.55 -20.83
CA SER A 127 -1.01 -8.12 -22.18
C SER A 127 -1.94 -7.31 -23.08
N SER A 128 -2.11 -7.74 -24.34
CA SER A 128 -3.03 -7.10 -25.28
C SER A 128 -4.51 -7.17 -24.91
N HIS A 129 -4.89 -7.93 -23.88
CA HIS A 129 -6.28 -8.16 -23.49
C HIS A 129 -6.49 -8.26 -21.99
N GLU A 130 -5.43 -8.13 -21.19
CA GLU A 130 -5.51 -8.25 -19.73
C GLU A 130 -4.82 -7.10 -19.02
N SER A 131 -5.44 -6.67 -17.93
CA SER A 131 -4.85 -5.78 -16.92
C SER A 131 -4.89 -6.40 -15.54
N THR A 132 -4.03 -5.92 -14.66
CA THR A 132 -4.09 -6.26 -13.23
C THR A 132 -4.49 -5.05 -12.42
N VAL A 133 -5.23 -5.30 -11.36
CA VAL A 133 -5.46 -4.36 -10.26
C VAL A 133 -4.78 -4.92 -9.03
N ARG A 134 -3.95 -4.10 -8.41
CA ARG A 134 -3.37 -4.39 -7.10
C ARG A 134 -3.84 -3.35 -6.10
N VAL A 135 -4.43 -3.81 -5.00
CA VAL A 135 -4.90 -2.98 -3.90
C VAL A 135 -4.17 -3.34 -2.61
N THR A 136 -3.85 -2.35 -1.79
CA THR A 136 -3.28 -2.53 -0.46
C THR A 136 -4.02 -1.65 0.53
N PHE A 137 -4.32 -2.20 1.71
CA PHE A 137 -4.96 -1.50 2.81
C PHE A 137 -3.97 -1.35 3.94
N GLN A 138 -3.92 -0.16 4.53
CA GLN A 138 -3.03 0.19 5.62
C GLN A 138 -3.81 0.89 6.73
N ARG A 139 -3.62 0.47 7.97
CA ARG A 139 -4.14 1.16 9.15
C ARG A 139 -3.06 2.08 9.70
N ILE A 140 -3.41 3.34 9.90
CA ILE A 140 -2.55 4.36 10.50
C ILE A 140 -3.26 4.87 11.74
N VAL A 141 -2.54 4.89 12.87
CA VAL A 141 -3.03 5.34 14.17
C VAL A 141 -2.13 6.49 14.64
N TRP A 142 -2.76 7.58 15.09
CA TRP A 142 -2.07 8.72 15.68
C TRP A 142 -2.30 8.77 17.18
N ASP A 143 -1.27 9.19 17.92
CA ASP A 143 -1.36 9.50 19.34
C ASP A 143 -2.03 10.88 19.57
N GLU A 144 -2.28 11.22 20.83
CA GLU A 144 -2.87 12.52 21.23
C GLU A 144 -2.03 13.72 20.80
N GLN A 145 -0.74 13.53 20.52
CA GLN A 145 0.18 14.57 20.06
C GLN A 145 0.21 14.67 18.52
N GLY A 146 -0.62 13.88 17.81
CA GLY A 146 -0.68 13.86 16.35
C GLY A 146 0.48 13.15 15.68
N ARG A 147 1.26 12.33 16.41
CA ARG A 147 2.35 11.52 15.85
C ARG A 147 1.83 10.14 15.49
N ILE A 148 2.35 9.56 14.41
CA ILE A 148 2.02 8.18 14.05
C ILE A 148 2.56 7.25 15.14
N SER A 149 1.65 6.60 15.87
CA SER A 149 1.96 5.60 16.89
C SER A 149 2.02 4.20 16.31
N ARG A 150 1.24 3.92 15.25
CA ARG A 150 1.19 2.62 14.57
C ARG A 150 0.91 2.80 13.09
N SER A 151 1.56 2.00 12.27
CA SER A 151 1.29 1.89 10.84
C SER A 151 1.47 0.43 10.44
N GLU A 152 0.40 -0.23 9.99
CA GLU A 152 0.39 -1.66 9.70
C GLU A 152 -0.42 -1.98 8.46
N SER A 153 0.03 -2.96 7.68
CA SER A 153 -0.74 -3.54 6.59
C SER A 153 -1.93 -4.32 7.14
N LEU A 154 -3.08 -4.18 6.50
CA LEU A 154 -4.23 -5.05 6.75
C LEU A 154 -4.12 -6.25 5.82
N GLU A 155 -4.06 -7.45 6.40
CA GLU A 155 -3.80 -8.69 5.68
C GLU A 155 -4.99 -9.65 5.71
N ASP A 156 -6.15 -9.17 6.17
CA ASP A 156 -7.37 -9.96 6.24
C ASP A 156 -7.84 -10.37 4.84
N PRO A 157 -7.91 -11.69 4.54
CA PRO A 157 -8.35 -12.17 3.24
C PRO A 157 -9.79 -11.76 2.88
N GLU A 158 -10.69 -11.63 3.86
CA GLU A 158 -12.09 -11.28 3.62
C GLU A 158 -12.21 -9.84 3.09
N LEU A 159 -11.37 -8.92 3.59
CA LEU A 159 -11.30 -7.55 3.11
C LEU A 159 -10.98 -7.48 1.62
N TYR A 160 -9.96 -8.23 1.18
CA TYR A 160 -9.55 -8.28 -0.23
C TYR A 160 -10.59 -8.98 -1.11
N GLN A 161 -11.20 -10.07 -0.62
CA GLN A 161 -12.23 -10.80 -1.36
C GLN A 161 -13.46 -9.93 -1.59
N GLU A 162 -13.92 -9.22 -0.57
CA GLU A 162 -15.07 -8.30 -0.68
C GLU A 162 -14.81 -7.17 -1.66
N PHE A 163 -13.63 -6.52 -1.56
CA PHE A 163 -13.23 -5.48 -2.49
C PHE A 163 -13.24 -5.99 -3.94
N PHE A 164 -12.57 -7.09 -4.22
CA PHE A 164 -12.49 -7.63 -5.58
C PHE A 164 -13.81 -8.20 -6.09
N PHE A 165 -14.66 -8.71 -5.22
CA PHE A 165 -16.02 -9.11 -5.60
C PHE A 165 -16.84 -7.91 -6.09
N LYS A 166 -16.82 -6.81 -5.36
CA LYS A 166 -17.48 -5.56 -5.75
C LYS A 166 -16.90 -4.98 -7.03
N LEU A 167 -15.57 -4.95 -7.13
CA LEU A 167 -14.89 -4.45 -8.33
C LEU A 167 -15.23 -5.29 -9.57
N SER A 168 -15.21 -6.61 -9.47
CA SER A 168 -15.58 -7.49 -10.58
C SER A 168 -17.01 -7.25 -11.05
N LYS A 169 -17.94 -6.99 -10.11
CA LYS A 169 -19.32 -6.64 -10.43
C LYS A 169 -19.42 -5.28 -11.13
N ALA A 170 -18.72 -4.25 -10.62
CA ALA A 170 -18.71 -2.91 -11.20
C ALA A 170 -18.18 -2.93 -12.64
N VAL A 171 -17.03 -3.54 -12.88
CA VAL A 171 -16.42 -3.67 -14.22
C VAL A 171 -17.35 -4.43 -15.17
N PHE A 172 -18.03 -5.49 -14.71
CA PHE A 172 -19.00 -6.20 -15.53
C PHE A 172 -20.18 -5.32 -15.93
N LEU A 173 -20.72 -4.53 -15.03
CA LEU A 173 -21.86 -3.63 -15.29
C LEU A 173 -21.47 -2.53 -16.28
N GLU A 174 -20.31 -1.89 -16.09
CA GLU A 174 -19.81 -0.86 -17.01
C GLU A 174 -19.58 -1.41 -18.43
N ALA A 175 -18.96 -2.59 -18.55
CA ALA A 175 -18.76 -3.25 -19.85
C ALA A 175 -20.05 -3.56 -20.60
N HIS A 176 -21.20 -3.66 -19.91
CA HIS A 176 -22.50 -3.96 -20.50
C HIS A 176 -23.44 -2.73 -20.56
N GLY A 177 -22.98 -1.57 -20.11
CA GLY A 177 -23.74 -0.32 -20.15
C GLY A 177 -25.01 -0.33 -19.30
N ILE A 178 -24.97 -1.07 -18.17
CA ILE A 178 -26.12 -1.25 -17.25
C ILE A 178 -25.88 -0.44 -15.98
#